data_0ef8ed7876486aa80bd0cd130be07b38
#
_entry.id   0ef8ed7876486aa80bd0cd130be07b38
#
_cell.length_a   1.000
_cell.length_b   1.000
_cell.length_c   1.000
_cell.angle_alpha   90.00
_cell.angle_beta   90.00
_cell.angle_gamma   90.00
#
_symmetry.space_group_name_H-M   'P 1'
#
loop_
_entity.id
_entity.type
_entity.pdbx_description
1 polymer ?
#
loop_
_entity_poly.entity_id
_entity_poly.type
_entity_poly.pdbx_seq_one_letter_code
_entity_poly.pdbx_strand_id
1 'polypeptide(L)'
;TYLVAKDVEISPLKITTHFDKMDYMPVYPVYSWVPVKNADHYKIDVFYVPKYDFNNIEKIASYTCPQGMDYYDNKAYTKKGLYFFNVQAYDKNNHKLAEAKNSYFTVKQDNVKVAALGDSITHGGGAVSTPPSATLYNWETYANLPVLNIGFSGNLTSNMLNRFDNDVLSFNPKILVIMGGVNDIRTGVKAETVINNL
;
A
#
# COMPACT_ATOMS: atom_id res chain seq x y z
N THR A 1 -7.91 -10.17 45.27
CA THR A 1 -8.42 -11.02 44.19
C THR A 1 -7.68 -10.68 42.93
N TYR A 2 -6.71 -11.48 42.52
CA TYR A 2 -6.01 -11.31 41.27
C TYR A 2 -6.92 -11.86 40.16
N LEU A 3 -7.31 -11.02 39.19
CA LEU A 3 -7.90 -11.48 37.95
C LEU A 3 -6.79 -12.15 37.15
N VAL A 4 -6.79 -13.47 37.14
CA VAL A 4 -6.01 -14.25 36.18
C VAL A 4 -6.70 -14.04 34.84
N ALA A 5 -6.10 -13.24 33.96
CA ALA A 5 -6.54 -13.21 32.58
C ALA A 5 -6.44 -14.64 32.04
N LYS A 6 -7.57 -15.21 31.61
CA LYS A 6 -7.53 -16.43 30.79
C LYS A 6 -6.58 -16.20 29.64
N ASP A 7 -5.76 -17.20 29.32
CA ASP A 7 -4.87 -17.18 28.17
C ASP A 7 -5.69 -16.81 26.92
N VAL A 8 -5.64 -15.55 26.55
CA VAL A 8 -6.13 -15.12 25.26
C VAL A 8 -5.02 -15.51 24.28
N GLU A 9 -5.28 -16.46 23.43
CA GLU A 9 -4.40 -16.81 22.32
C GLU A 9 -4.27 -15.58 21.42
N ILE A 10 -3.29 -14.73 21.71
CA ILE A 10 -2.95 -13.59 20.88
C ILE A 10 -2.09 -14.15 19.76
N SER A 11 -2.59 -14.10 18.52
CA SER A 11 -1.75 -14.37 17.35
C SER A 11 -0.47 -13.55 17.46
N PRO A 12 0.73 -14.16 17.40
CA PRO A 12 1.99 -13.41 17.48
C PRO A 12 2.20 -12.47 16.28
N LEU A 13 1.43 -12.66 15.20
CA LEU A 13 1.46 -11.82 14.03
C LEU A 13 0.51 -10.63 14.19
N LYS A 14 1.07 -9.42 14.11
CA LYS A 14 0.31 -8.18 14.18
C LYS A 14 0.53 -7.36 12.91
N ILE A 15 -0.56 -7.11 12.17
CA ILE A 15 -0.54 -6.19 11.03
C ILE A 15 -0.43 -4.76 11.57
N THR A 16 0.45 -3.96 10.97
CA THR A 16 0.70 -2.56 11.33
C THR A 16 0.17 -1.57 10.30
N THR A 17 -0.24 -2.04 9.12
CA THR A 17 -0.90 -1.21 8.11
C THR A 17 -2.40 -1.13 8.39
N HIS A 18 -2.94 0.08 8.47
CA HIS A 18 -4.33 0.37 8.83
C HIS A 18 -5.03 1.21 7.75
N PHE A 19 -5.29 0.62 6.58
CA PHE A 19 -6.02 1.29 5.50
C PHE A 19 -7.45 1.66 5.90
N ASP A 20 -8.05 0.94 6.85
CA ASP A 20 -9.37 1.22 7.41
C ASP A 20 -9.43 2.56 8.17
N LYS A 21 -8.28 3.15 8.53
CA LYS A 21 -8.14 4.44 9.20
C LYS A 21 -7.84 5.60 8.24
N MET A 22 -7.67 5.31 6.95
CA MET A 22 -7.33 6.31 5.94
C MET A 22 -8.57 6.71 5.14
N ASP A 23 -8.63 7.96 4.71
CA ASP A 23 -9.69 8.44 3.79
C ASP A 23 -9.57 7.77 2.42
N TYR A 24 -8.33 7.60 1.93
CA TYR A 24 -8.00 6.89 0.72
C TYR A 24 -6.88 5.88 0.98
N MET A 25 -7.05 4.66 0.48
CA MET A 25 -5.94 3.72 0.38
C MET A 25 -4.99 4.18 -0.73
N PRO A 26 -3.67 4.11 -0.53
CA PRO A 26 -2.71 4.34 -1.61
C PRO A 26 -2.96 3.41 -2.80
N VAL A 27 -2.80 3.92 -4.03
CA VAL A 27 -3.00 3.12 -5.24
C VAL A 27 -2.04 1.93 -5.29
N TYR A 28 -0.81 2.11 -4.76
CA TYR A 28 0.20 1.06 -4.60
C TYR A 28 0.48 0.83 -3.11
N PRO A 29 -0.23 -0.11 -2.48
CA PRO A 29 -0.15 -0.28 -1.03
C PRO A 29 1.16 -0.94 -0.60
N VAL A 30 1.56 -0.64 0.63
CA VAL A 30 2.59 -1.36 1.35
C VAL A 30 1.94 -2.07 2.53
N TYR A 31 2.02 -3.38 2.56
CA TYR A 31 1.55 -4.19 3.67
C TYR A 31 2.67 -4.33 4.69
N SER A 32 2.40 -4.11 5.97
CA SER A 32 3.41 -4.22 7.02
C SER A 32 2.88 -4.93 8.26
N TRP A 33 3.80 -5.58 8.96
CA TRP A 33 3.50 -6.40 10.14
C TRP A 33 4.67 -6.43 11.13
N VAL A 34 4.40 -6.88 12.33
CA VAL A 34 5.45 -7.20 13.30
C VAL A 34 6.02 -8.59 12.98
N PRO A 35 7.34 -8.73 12.79
CA PRO A 35 7.95 -10.02 12.47
C PRO A 35 7.68 -11.09 13.54
N VAL A 36 7.42 -12.31 13.07
CA VAL A 36 7.18 -13.48 13.92
C VAL A 36 8.50 -14.21 14.17
N LYS A 37 8.76 -14.59 15.42
CA LYS A 37 9.96 -15.36 15.77
C LYS A 37 9.98 -16.69 15.02
N ASN A 38 11.13 -17.04 14.46
CA ASN A 38 11.37 -18.25 13.65
C ASN A 38 10.64 -18.29 12.30
N ALA A 39 10.00 -17.19 11.87
CA ALA A 39 9.47 -17.11 10.51
C ALA A 39 10.63 -17.07 9.50
N ASP A 40 10.50 -17.86 8.45
CA ASP A 40 11.42 -17.91 7.31
C ASP A 40 10.88 -17.04 6.16
N HIS A 41 9.59 -17.11 5.94
CA HIS A 41 8.93 -16.32 4.91
C HIS A 41 7.49 -15.98 5.30
N TYR A 42 6.91 -15.03 4.55
CA TYR A 42 5.53 -14.59 4.71
C TYR A 42 4.77 -14.74 3.40
N LYS A 43 3.48 -14.99 3.54
CA LYS A 43 2.53 -14.98 2.43
C LYS A 43 1.49 -13.91 2.68
N ILE A 44 1.23 -13.07 1.69
CA ILE A 44 0.20 -12.06 1.70
C ILE A 44 -0.85 -12.43 0.66
N ASP A 45 -2.08 -12.64 1.08
CA ASP A 45 -3.23 -12.85 0.19
C ASP A 45 -4.13 -11.62 0.24
N VAL A 46 -4.49 -11.07 -0.92
CA VAL A 46 -5.37 -9.90 -1.04
C VAL A 46 -6.68 -10.32 -1.67
N PHE A 47 -7.76 -9.82 -1.11
CA PHE A 47 -9.12 -10.21 -1.46
C PHE A 47 -9.96 -8.97 -1.82
N TYR A 48 -10.84 -9.16 -2.79
CA TYR A 48 -11.87 -8.24 -3.20
C TYR A 48 -13.24 -8.81 -2.90
N VAL A 49 -14.16 -7.97 -2.42
CA VAL A 49 -15.55 -8.35 -2.14
C VAL A 49 -16.46 -7.64 -3.14
N PRO A 50 -16.85 -8.32 -4.25
CA PRO A 50 -17.69 -7.73 -5.28
C PRO A 50 -19.05 -7.29 -4.71
N LYS A 51 -19.46 -6.06 -5.02
CA LYS A 51 -20.79 -5.54 -4.62
C LYS A 51 -21.12 -5.71 -3.13
N TYR A 52 -20.11 -5.80 -2.26
CA TYR A 52 -20.24 -6.10 -0.83
C TYR A 52 -20.88 -7.48 -0.55
N ASP A 53 -20.80 -8.42 -1.50
CA ASP A 53 -21.29 -9.78 -1.34
C ASP A 53 -20.22 -10.68 -0.71
N PHE A 54 -20.35 -10.93 0.58
CA PHE A 54 -19.43 -11.76 1.36
C PHE A 54 -19.50 -13.26 1.04
N ASN A 55 -20.48 -13.69 0.23
CA ASN A 55 -20.54 -15.07 -0.26
C ASN A 55 -19.71 -15.25 -1.54
N ASN A 56 -19.27 -14.15 -2.16
CA ASN A 56 -18.51 -14.16 -3.40
C ASN A 56 -17.20 -13.36 -3.25
N ILE A 57 -16.30 -13.86 -2.40
CA ILE A 57 -15.00 -13.25 -2.13
C ILE A 57 -13.98 -13.74 -3.17
N GLU A 58 -13.36 -12.82 -3.88
CA GLU A 58 -12.34 -13.11 -4.88
C GLU A 58 -10.93 -12.88 -4.30
N LYS A 59 -10.07 -13.90 -4.34
CA LYS A 59 -8.64 -13.70 -4.10
C LYS A 59 -8.03 -13.10 -5.37
N ILE A 60 -7.54 -11.88 -5.29
CA ILE A 60 -7.07 -11.10 -6.44
C ILE A 60 -5.56 -11.00 -6.55
N ALA A 61 -4.84 -11.30 -5.47
CA ALA A 61 -3.39 -11.35 -5.45
C ALA A 61 -2.89 -12.29 -4.34
N SER A 62 -1.71 -12.85 -4.54
CA SER A 62 -1.01 -13.69 -3.57
C SER A 62 0.49 -13.50 -3.76
N TYR A 63 1.17 -13.10 -2.70
CA TYR A 63 2.59 -12.81 -2.70
C TYR A 63 3.31 -13.65 -1.67
N THR A 64 4.53 -14.08 -1.99
CA THR A 64 5.45 -14.69 -1.04
C THR A 64 6.69 -13.80 -0.96
N CYS A 65 7.05 -13.41 0.23
CA CYS A 65 8.24 -12.61 0.48
C CYS A 65 9.14 -13.30 1.51
N PRO A 66 10.46 -13.10 1.39
CA PRO A 66 11.42 -13.59 2.38
C PRO A 66 11.19 -12.91 3.74
N GLN A 67 12.05 -13.21 4.69
CA GLN A 67 12.03 -12.52 6.00
C GLN A 67 11.98 -11.00 5.83
N GLY A 68 11.12 -10.35 6.62
CA GLY A 68 10.93 -8.91 6.58
C GLY A 68 9.74 -8.48 7.43
N MET A 69 9.44 -7.20 7.35
CA MET A 69 8.32 -6.59 8.08
C MET A 69 7.34 -5.85 7.16
N ASP A 70 7.60 -5.87 5.85
CA ASP A 70 6.77 -5.21 4.85
C ASP A 70 6.84 -5.90 3.49
N TYR A 71 5.87 -5.57 2.64
CA TYR A 71 5.83 -5.94 1.23
C TYR A 71 5.24 -4.80 0.41
N TYR A 72 5.99 -4.37 -0.60
CA TYR A 72 5.60 -3.33 -1.56
C TYR A 72 4.83 -3.96 -2.71
N ASP A 73 3.52 -3.70 -2.74
CA ASP A 73 2.68 -4.20 -3.83
C ASP A 73 2.81 -3.29 -5.06
N ASN A 74 3.21 -3.85 -6.17
CA ASN A 74 3.34 -3.15 -7.44
C ASN A 74 2.06 -3.18 -8.30
N LYS A 75 0.98 -3.77 -7.78
CA LYS A 75 -0.33 -3.78 -8.42
C LYS A 75 -1.08 -2.50 -8.06
N ALA A 76 -1.63 -1.83 -9.08
CA ALA A 76 -2.50 -0.68 -8.89
C ALA A 76 -3.90 -1.12 -8.41
N TYR A 77 -4.38 -0.53 -7.33
CA TYR A 77 -5.73 -0.75 -6.80
C TYR A 77 -6.62 0.44 -7.18
N THR A 78 -7.13 0.41 -8.40
CA THR A 78 -8.00 1.47 -8.93
C THR A 78 -9.48 1.06 -8.98
N LYS A 79 -9.81 -0.23 -8.92
CA LYS A 79 -11.20 -0.72 -8.96
C LYS A 79 -11.93 -0.38 -7.67
N LYS A 80 -13.04 0.39 -7.77
CA LYS A 80 -13.90 0.72 -6.63
C LYS A 80 -14.46 -0.53 -5.97
N GLY A 81 -14.44 -0.59 -4.63
CA GLY A 81 -15.04 -1.70 -3.88
C GLY A 81 -14.40 -1.93 -2.52
N LEU A 82 -14.82 -3.02 -1.90
CA LEU A 82 -14.35 -3.45 -0.59
C LEU A 82 -13.24 -4.47 -0.73
N TYR A 83 -12.20 -4.34 0.09
CA TYR A 83 -11.02 -5.19 0.10
C TYR A 83 -10.61 -5.58 1.50
N PHE A 84 -9.83 -6.63 1.61
CA PHE A 84 -9.05 -6.96 2.79
C PHE A 84 -7.82 -7.78 2.38
N PHE A 85 -6.86 -7.91 3.28
CA PHE A 85 -5.72 -8.81 3.09
C PHE A 85 -5.45 -9.59 4.37
N ASN A 86 -4.76 -10.72 4.24
CA ASN A 86 -4.17 -11.44 5.36
C ASN A 86 -2.67 -11.61 5.17
N VAL A 87 -1.98 -11.77 6.27
CA VAL A 87 -0.56 -12.10 6.31
C VAL A 87 -0.40 -13.40 7.08
N GLN A 88 0.37 -14.31 6.53
CA GLN A 88 0.68 -15.61 7.11
C GLN A 88 2.19 -15.75 7.25
N ALA A 89 2.65 -16.20 8.40
CA ALA A 89 4.05 -16.47 8.68
C ALA A 89 4.32 -17.97 8.64
N TYR A 90 5.40 -18.38 7.99
CA TYR A 90 5.80 -19.77 7.83
C TYR A 90 7.25 -20.00 8.28
N ASP A 91 7.54 -21.17 8.83
CA ASP A 91 8.90 -21.63 9.09
C ASP A 91 9.57 -22.19 7.81
N LYS A 92 10.86 -22.55 7.92
CA LYS A 92 11.65 -23.14 6.82
C LYS A 92 11.09 -24.45 6.26
N ASN A 93 10.22 -25.12 7.00
CA ASN A 93 9.59 -26.38 6.61
C ASN A 93 8.18 -26.15 6.05
N ASN A 94 7.78 -24.90 5.80
CA ASN A 94 6.43 -24.51 5.36
C ASN A 94 5.31 -24.82 6.40
N HIS A 95 5.62 -24.93 7.69
CA HIS A 95 4.60 -24.96 8.72
C HIS A 95 4.14 -23.53 9.02
N LYS A 96 2.83 -23.32 9.01
CA LYS A 96 2.26 -22.01 9.36
C LYS A 96 2.41 -21.75 10.86
N LEU A 97 3.12 -20.67 11.20
CA LEU A 97 3.39 -20.25 12.57
C LEU A 97 2.31 -19.31 13.11
N ALA A 98 1.81 -18.43 12.25
CA ALA A 98 0.83 -17.42 12.63
C ALA A 98 0.10 -16.87 11.41
N GLU A 99 -1.07 -16.27 11.65
CA GLU A 99 -1.86 -15.59 10.64
C GLU A 99 -2.58 -14.39 11.26
N ALA A 100 -2.67 -13.30 10.51
CA ALA A 100 -3.48 -12.16 10.85
C ALA A 100 -4.21 -11.62 9.61
N LYS A 101 -5.42 -11.12 9.83
CA LYS A 101 -6.25 -10.47 8.82
C LYS A 101 -6.42 -9.00 9.23
N ASN A 102 -6.31 -8.08 8.26
CA ASN A 102 -6.62 -6.68 8.54
C ASN A 102 -8.14 -6.42 8.51
N SER A 103 -8.54 -5.23 8.97
CA SER A 103 -9.89 -4.72 8.80
C SER A 103 -10.20 -4.48 7.33
N TYR A 104 -11.48 -4.59 6.96
CA TYR A 104 -11.94 -4.22 5.62
C TYR A 104 -11.67 -2.74 5.34
N PHE A 105 -11.29 -2.44 4.11
CA PHE A 105 -11.09 -1.08 3.62
C PHE A 105 -11.72 -0.90 2.25
N THR A 106 -12.03 0.34 1.89
CA THR A 106 -12.73 0.65 0.63
C THR A 106 -11.84 1.47 -0.28
N VAL A 107 -11.68 1.01 -1.53
CA VAL A 107 -11.15 1.84 -2.61
C VAL A 107 -12.29 2.75 -3.11
N LYS A 108 -12.15 4.04 -2.88
CA LYS A 108 -13.11 5.08 -3.27
C LYS A 108 -12.62 5.78 -4.53
N GLN A 109 -13.50 5.98 -5.49
CA GLN A 109 -13.22 6.77 -6.71
C GLN A 109 -13.97 8.10 -6.72
N ASP A 110 -15.04 8.20 -5.95
CA ASP A 110 -15.92 9.34 -5.97
C ASP A 110 -15.36 10.49 -5.10
N ASN A 111 -15.48 11.72 -5.60
CA ASN A 111 -15.15 12.94 -4.87
C ASN A 111 -13.68 13.09 -4.42
N VAL A 112 -12.74 12.51 -5.15
CA VAL A 112 -11.32 12.74 -4.90
C VAL A 112 -10.99 14.21 -5.18
N LYS A 113 -10.71 14.97 -4.13
CA LYS A 113 -10.38 16.39 -4.27
C LYS A 113 -8.94 16.59 -4.70
N VAL A 114 -8.03 15.91 -4.03
CA VAL A 114 -6.59 15.99 -4.32
C VAL A 114 -6.02 14.61 -4.46
N ALA A 115 -5.20 14.43 -5.49
CA ALA A 115 -4.35 13.26 -5.67
C ALA A 115 -2.90 13.69 -5.89
N ALA A 116 -1.95 12.83 -5.54
CA ALA A 116 -0.53 13.08 -5.72
C ALA A 116 0.12 11.96 -6.52
N LEU A 117 0.59 12.28 -7.72
CA LEU A 117 1.33 11.40 -8.61
C LEU A 117 2.83 11.64 -8.44
N GLY A 118 3.61 10.58 -8.26
CA GLY A 118 5.04 10.74 -8.09
C GLY A 118 5.81 9.44 -7.90
N ASP A 119 7.04 9.59 -7.46
CA ASP A 119 7.98 8.52 -7.16
C ASP A 119 7.98 8.11 -5.66
N SER A 120 9.12 7.68 -5.11
CA SER A 120 9.26 7.28 -3.71
C SER A 120 8.99 8.41 -2.72
N ILE A 121 9.22 9.67 -3.09
CA ILE A 121 8.96 10.83 -2.23
C ILE A 121 7.44 10.96 -2.00
N THR A 122 6.67 10.79 -3.05
CA THR A 122 5.20 10.79 -2.98
C THR A 122 4.66 9.50 -2.33
N HIS A 123 5.25 8.33 -2.66
CA HIS A 123 4.82 7.06 -2.09
C HIS A 123 4.98 7.00 -0.57
N GLY A 124 6.01 7.67 -0.05
CA GLY A 124 6.32 7.81 1.37
C GLY A 124 7.73 7.35 1.72
N GLY A 125 8.43 8.12 2.55
CA GLY A 125 9.75 7.78 3.05
C GLY A 125 10.94 8.11 2.15
N GLY A 126 10.75 8.81 1.06
CA GLY A 126 11.86 9.27 0.21
C GLY A 126 12.68 8.12 -0.37
N ALA A 127 13.99 8.10 -0.11
CA ALA A 127 14.92 7.09 -0.64
C ALA A 127 14.70 5.68 -0.04
N VAL A 128 14.16 5.62 1.16
CA VAL A 128 13.72 4.38 1.82
C VAL A 128 12.22 4.51 1.98
N SER A 129 11.48 3.87 1.09
CA SER A 129 10.02 3.88 1.17
C SER A 129 9.58 3.28 2.50
N THR A 130 8.68 3.98 3.16
CA THR A 130 8.06 3.53 4.40
C THR A 130 6.60 3.23 4.17
N PRO A 131 6.01 2.28 4.91
CA PRO A 131 4.58 2.04 4.83
C PRO A 131 3.79 3.33 5.07
N PRO A 132 2.65 3.56 4.41
CA PRO A 132 1.77 4.70 4.67
C PRO A 132 1.35 4.85 6.14
N SER A 133 1.39 3.75 6.91
CA SER A 133 1.19 3.75 8.36
C SER A 133 2.33 4.41 9.15
N ALA A 134 3.49 4.63 8.54
CA ALA A 134 4.60 5.35 9.16
C ALA A 134 4.43 6.87 9.00
N THR A 135 3.49 7.42 9.74
CA THR A 135 2.96 8.79 9.58
C THR A 135 4.01 9.90 9.66
N LEU A 136 5.13 9.67 10.35
CA LEU A 136 6.24 10.65 10.43
C LEU A 136 6.90 10.94 9.08
N TYR A 137 6.84 10.00 8.14
CA TYR A 137 7.46 10.10 6.83
C TYR A 137 6.43 10.27 5.71
N ASN A 138 5.16 10.35 6.08
CA ASN A 138 4.05 10.46 5.14
C ASN A 138 3.57 11.91 5.10
N TRP A 139 3.94 12.64 4.06
CA TRP A 139 3.65 14.07 3.93
C TRP A 139 2.13 14.36 3.88
N GLU A 140 1.31 13.42 3.41
CA GLU A 140 -0.15 13.58 3.39
C GLU A 140 -0.74 13.75 4.79
N THR A 141 -0.07 13.22 5.81
CA THR A 141 -0.47 13.38 7.21
C THR A 141 -0.47 14.85 7.64
N TYR A 142 0.37 15.68 7.01
CA TYR A 142 0.48 17.11 7.29
C TYR A 142 -0.42 17.97 6.40
N ALA A 143 -1.12 17.37 5.45
CA ALA A 143 -2.10 18.07 4.63
C ALA A 143 -3.38 18.33 5.43
N ASN A 144 -4.00 19.50 5.22
CA ASN A 144 -5.26 19.87 5.87
C ASN A 144 -6.50 19.21 5.25
N LEU A 145 -6.32 18.31 4.32
CA LEU A 145 -7.36 17.60 3.59
C LEU A 145 -6.84 16.23 3.11
N PRO A 146 -7.74 15.26 2.92
CA PRO A 146 -7.36 13.95 2.40
C PRO A 146 -6.73 14.02 1.01
N VAL A 147 -5.61 13.33 0.82
CA VAL A 147 -4.89 13.22 -0.44
C VAL A 147 -4.84 11.76 -0.86
N LEU A 148 -5.22 11.45 -2.11
CA LEU A 148 -5.02 10.13 -2.69
C LEU A 148 -3.56 9.99 -3.13
N ASN A 149 -2.85 9.06 -2.52
CA ASN A 149 -1.45 8.76 -2.87
C ASN A 149 -1.38 7.86 -4.10
N ILE A 150 -0.80 8.38 -5.18
CA ILE A 150 -0.53 7.67 -6.45
C ILE A 150 1.00 7.59 -6.67
N GLY A 151 1.78 7.63 -5.61
CA GLY A 151 3.23 7.46 -5.66
C GLY A 151 3.62 6.01 -5.95
N PHE A 152 4.72 5.82 -6.68
CA PHE A 152 5.35 4.52 -6.88
C PHE A 152 6.87 4.66 -6.77
N SER A 153 7.46 3.98 -5.79
CA SER A 153 8.89 4.07 -5.53
C SER A 153 9.73 3.67 -6.73
N GLY A 154 10.74 4.49 -7.06
CA GLY A 154 11.65 4.27 -8.18
C GLY A 154 11.16 4.77 -9.53
N ASN A 155 9.94 5.31 -9.64
CA ASN A 155 9.43 5.77 -10.93
C ASN A 155 10.28 6.90 -11.53
N LEU A 156 10.52 6.78 -12.84
CA LEU A 156 10.90 7.87 -13.72
C LEU A 156 9.65 8.60 -14.20
N THR A 157 9.82 9.80 -14.76
CA THR A 157 8.69 10.55 -15.34
C THR A 157 8.01 9.80 -16.48
N SER A 158 8.75 9.00 -17.26
CA SER A 158 8.17 8.11 -18.28
C SER A 158 7.27 7.02 -17.70
N ASN A 159 7.61 6.48 -16.52
CA ASN A 159 6.75 5.51 -15.84
C ASN A 159 5.47 6.19 -15.34
N MET A 160 5.58 7.41 -14.80
CA MET A 160 4.43 8.19 -14.33
C MET A 160 3.46 8.48 -15.49
N LEU A 161 3.99 8.89 -16.65
CA LEU A 161 3.20 9.10 -17.87
C LEU A 161 2.48 7.82 -18.33
N ASN A 162 3.20 6.69 -18.38
CA ASN A 162 2.64 5.42 -18.85
C ASN A 162 1.49 4.88 -17.99
N ARG A 163 1.45 5.21 -16.71
CA ARG A 163 0.38 4.77 -15.80
C ARG A 163 -0.67 5.84 -15.50
N PHE A 164 -0.55 7.01 -16.10
CA PHE A 164 -1.41 8.16 -15.83
C PHE A 164 -2.89 7.86 -16.04
N ASP A 165 -3.25 7.29 -17.18
CA ASP A 165 -4.66 7.01 -17.52
C ASP A 165 -5.29 6.02 -16.54
N ASN A 166 -4.59 4.95 -16.22
CA ASN A 166 -5.10 3.95 -15.29
C ASN A 166 -5.19 4.46 -13.86
N ASP A 167 -4.17 5.18 -13.40
CA ASP A 167 -4.01 5.49 -11.97
C ASP A 167 -4.65 6.82 -11.59
N VAL A 168 -4.63 7.81 -12.50
CA VAL A 168 -5.13 9.17 -12.23
C VAL A 168 -6.54 9.34 -12.73
N LEU A 169 -6.80 9.02 -14.03
CA LEU A 169 -8.12 9.26 -14.63
C LEU A 169 -9.20 8.39 -14.02
N SER A 170 -8.86 7.20 -13.51
CA SER A 170 -9.80 6.34 -12.78
C SER A 170 -10.43 7.01 -11.57
N PHE A 171 -9.74 7.99 -10.96
CA PHE A 171 -10.21 8.72 -9.79
C PHE A 171 -10.70 10.12 -10.10
N ASN A 172 -10.37 10.66 -11.28
CA ASN A 172 -10.75 11.99 -11.74
C ASN A 172 -10.60 13.09 -10.65
N PRO A 173 -9.40 13.27 -10.08
CA PRO A 173 -9.19 14.23 -9.00
C PRO A 173 -9.41 15.66 -9.48
N LYS A 174 -9.88 16.55 -8.60
CA LYS A 174 -10.03 17.97 -8.93
C LYS A 174 -8.69 18.71 -9.01
N ILE A 175 -7.73 18.26 -8.20
CA ILE A 175 -6.37 18.79 -8.15
C ILE A 175 -5.42 17.60 -8.20
N LEU A 176 -4.46 17.65 -9.10
CA LEU A 176 -3.36 16.70 -9.18
C LEU A 176 -2.06 17.39 -8.83
N VAL A 177 -1.39 16.91 -7.79
CA VAL A 177 -0.01 17.29 -7.47
C VAL A 177 0.91 16.29 -8.16
N ILE A 178 1.85 16.79 -8.96
CA ILE A 178 2.85 15.96 -9.66
C ILE A 178 4.22 16.27 -9.08
N MET A 179 4.94 15.24 -8.63
CA MET A 179 6.31 15.35 -8.13
C MET A 179 7.16 14.20 -8.63
N GLY A 180 8.08 14.49 -9.53
CA GLY A 180 8.97 13.50 -10.16
C GLY A 180 10.19 14.14 -10.78
N GLY A 181 11.06 13.33 -11.38
CA GLY A 181 12.27 13.75 -12.07
C GLY A 181 13.57 13.50 -11.31
N VAL A 182 13.53 13.25 -10.00
CA VAL A 182 14.75 12.97 -9.22
C VAL A 182 15.44 11.67 -9.69
N ASN A 183 14.68 10.65 -10.01
CA ASN A 183 15.20 9.39 -10.52
C ASN A 183 15.70 9.52 -11.97
N ASP A 184 15.06 10.37 -12.77
CA ASP A 184 15.49 10.72 -14.13
C ASP A 184 16.89 11.35 -14.11
N ILE A 185 17.11 12.34 -13.21
CA ILE A 185 18.42 12.98 -13.03
C ILE A 185 19.49 11.93 -12.63
N ARG A 186 19.18 11.06 -11.68
CA ARG A 186 20.10 10.01 -11.21
C ARG A 186 20.46 8.99 -12.29
N THR A 187 19.59 8.77 -13.26
CA THR A 187 19.81 7.82 -14.38
C THR A 187 20.27 8.50 -15.65
N GLY A 188 20.52 9.82 -15.62
CA GLY A 188 21.05 10.58 -16.75
C GLY A 188 20.04 10.88 -17.86
N VAL A 189 18.75 10.83 -17.55
CA VAL A 189 17.69 11.25 -18.49
C VAL A 189 17.81 12.75 -18.74
N LYS A 190 17.73 13.18 -20.00
CA LYS A 190 17.83 14.60 -20.39
C LYS A 190 16.65 15.40 -19.83
N ALA A 191 16.91 16.63 -19.39
CA ALA A 191 15.88 17.52 -18.85
C ALA A 191 14.71 17.75 -19.82
N GLU A 192 15.00 17.87 -21.12
CA GLU A 192 13.97 18.01 -22.16
C GLU A 192 13.00 16.82 -22.17
N THR A 193 13.50 15.58 -22.01
CA THR A 193 12.66 14.39 -21.92
C THR A 193 11.78 14.42 -20.66
N VAL A 194 12.33 14.84 -19.53
CA VAL A 194 11.58 14.99 -18.27
C VAL A 194 10.43 15.97 -18.43
N ILE A 195 10.73 17.15 -19.03
CA ILE A 195 9.73 18.20 -19.27
C ILE A 195 8.61 17.70 -20.19
N ASN A 196 8.97 16.95 -21.24
CA ASN A 196 7.97 16.41 -22.18
C ASN A 196 7.10 15.30 -21.58
N ASN A 197 7.54 14.67 -20.51
CA ASN A 197 6.78 13.62 -19.82
C ASN A 197 5.80 14.18 -18.76
N LEU A 198 6.06 15.40 -18.28
CA LEU A 198 5.26 16.09 -17.25
C LEU A 198 4.24 17.06 -17.86
#